data_1eda29752d7f6a59593a48eb151f2a3d
#
_entry.id   1eda29752d7f6a59593a48eb151f2a3d
#
_cell.length_a   1.000
_cell.length_b   1.000
_cell.length_c   1.000
_cell.angle_alpha   90.00
_cell.angle_beta   90.00
_cell.angle_gamma   90.00
#
_symmetry.space_group_name_H-M   'P 1'
#
loop_
_entity.id
_entity.type
_entity.pdbx_description
1 polymer ?
#
loop_
_entity_poly.entity_id
_entity_poly.type
_entity_poly.pdbx_seq_one_letter_code
_entity_poly.pdbx_strand_id
1 'polypeptide(L)'
;MDDKFSERAFSTRAVWSGTNNLEGSAITPIFTTSTYRLDDSRYRDWSDGGQHSLIYSRWSSVNSEAVSSKVAALEGAEDGETLASGMAAISSTLLSLLSKGDHMVTSPDIYGGTYGLLTSEFPRFGIDVTTVSYTHLTLPTKRIV
;
A
#
# COMPACT_ATOMS: atom_id res chain seq x y z
N MET A 1 15.15 -1.56 -0.30
CA MET A 1 15.53 -2.99 -0.24
C MET A 1 15.88 -3.44 -1.65
N ASP A 2 17.14 -3.84 -1.92
CA ASP A 2 17.55 -4.28 -3.26
C ASP A 2 16.87 -5.62 -3.57
N ASP A 3 15.73 -5.58 -4.25
CA ASP A 3 15.08 -6.81 -4.67
C ASP A 3 15.80 -7.39 -5.89
N LYS A 4 16.79 -8.23 -5.62
CA LYS A 4 17.55 -8.98 -6.65
C LYS A 4 16.67 -9.86 -7.55
N PHE A 5 15.38 -9.90 -7.33
CA PHE A 5 14.42 -10.67 -8.13
C PHE A 5 13.52 -9.77 -9.00
N SER A 6 13.62 -8.44 -8.93
CA SER A 6 12.77 -7.49 -9.65
C SER A 6 12.74 -7.72 -11.17
N GLU A 7 13.88 -8.11 -11.77
CA GLU A 7 14.00 -8.41 -13.20
C GLU A 7 13.63 -9.85 -13.59
N ARG A 8 13.24 -10.70 -12.62
CA ARG A 8 12.91 -12.09 -12.89
C ARG A 8 11.46 -12.26 -13.35
N ALA A 9 11.17 -13.42 -13.93
CA ALA A 9 9.80 -13.79 -14.32
C ALA A 9 8.81 -13.68 -13.16
N PHE A 10 7.55 -13.37 -13.47
CA PHE A 10 6.48 -13.19 -12.47
C PHE A 10 6.41 -14.34 -11.45
N SER A 11 6.49 -15.59 -11.92
CA SER A 11 6.48 -16.77 -11.05
C SER A 11 7.64 -16.81 -10.05
N THR A 12 8.83 -16.38 -10.48
CA THR A 12 10.01 -16.28 -9.60
C THR A 12 9.81 -15.19 -8.55
N ARG A 13 9.30 -14.03 -8.96
CA ARG A 13 8.97 -12.93 -8.04
C ARG A 13 7.92 -13.34 -7.02
N ALA A 14 6.87 -14.03 -7.46
CA ALA A 14 5.80 -14.52 -6.57
C ALA A 14 6.31 -15.43 -5.45
N VAL A 15 7.36 -16.20 -5.71
CA VAL A 15 7.95 -17.11 -4.70
C VAL A 15 8.98 -16.38 -3.82
N TRP A 16 9.90 -15.64 -4.43
CA TRP A 16 11.12 -15.20 -3.74
C TRP A 16 11.14 -13.74 -3.29
N SER A 17 10.39 -12.82 -3.95
CA SER A 17 10.37 -11.41 -3.52
C SER A 17 9.77 -11.26 -2.12
N GLY A 18 10.27 -10.31 -1.36
CA GLY A 18 9.84 -10.05 0.01
C GLY A 18 10.20 -11.15 1.02
N THR A 19 10.96 -12.18 0.60
CA THR A 19 11.36 -13.25 1.52
C THR A 19 12.49 -12.78 2.43
N ASN A 20 12.28 -12.85 3.73
CA ASN A 20 13.29 -12.58 4.74
C ASN A 20 13.88 -13.90 5.23
N ASN A 21 15.08 -14.23 4.78
CA ASN A 21 15.76 -15.49 5.08
C ASN A 21 16.48 -15.42 6.43
N LEU A 22 15.74 -15.20 7.50
CA LEU A 22 16.29 -15.21 8.85
C LEU A 22 16.76 -16.61 9.22
N GLU A 23 17.94 -16.70 9.80
CA GLU A 23 18.57 -17.96 10.25
C GLU A 23 18.63 -19.04 9.14
N GLY A 24 18.66 -18.63 7.86
CA GLY A 24 18.70 -19.54 6.72
C GLY A 24 17.36 -20.20 6.37
N SER A 25 16.25 -19.70 6.89
CA SER A 25 14.91 -20.19 6.52
C SER A 25 14.61 -19.98 5.04
N ALA A 26 13.96 -20.94 4.40
CA ALA A 26 13.58 -20.85 2.99
C ALA A 26 12.42 -19.87 2.74
N ILE A 27 11.63 -19.58 3.76
CA ILE A 27 10.49 -18.64 3.74
C ILE A 27 10.57 -17.71 4.95
N THR A 28 9.90 -16.58 4.91
CA THR A 28 9.78 -15.68 6.06
C THR A 28 9.06 -16.41 7.20
N PRO A 29 9.68 -16.59 8.39
CA PRO A 29 9.00 -17.14 9.55
C PRO A 29 7.83 -16.28 10.00
N ILE A 30 6.86 -16.91 10.68
CA ILE A 30 5.74 -16.18 11.28
C ILE A 30 6.19 -15.58 12.62
N PHE A 31 6.24 -14.26 12.69
CA PHE A 31 6.52 -13.50 13.91
C PHE A 31 5.20 -13.12 14.57
N THR A 32 4.94 -13.68 15.76
CA THR A 32 3.72 -13.40 16.52
C THR A 32 3.88 -12.24 17.51
N THR A 33 5.09 -11.66 17.60
CA THR A 33 5.34 -10.53 18.49
C THR A 33 4.75 -9.24 17.95
N SER A 34 4.18 -8.43 18.84
CA SER A 34 3.76 -7.06 18.54
C SER A 34 4.83 -6.01 18.89
N THR A 35 5.78 -6.36 19.74
CA THR A 35 6.80 -5.43 20.25
C THR A 35 8.18 -6.02 20.08
N TYR A 36 9.12 -5.25 19.59
CA TYR A 36 10.51 -5.65 19.39
C TYR A 36 11.41 -5.03 20.46
N ARG A 37 12.51 -5.69 20.78
CA ARG A 37 13.51 -5.13 21.68
C ARG A 37 14.16 -3.94 20.99
N LEU A 38 14.13 -2.79 21.66
CA LEU A 38 14.85 -1.60 21.26
C LEU A 38 16.26 -1.66 21.84
N ASP A 39 17.23 -1.65 20.97
CA ASP A 39 18.61 -1.30 21.27
C ASP A 39 18.91 0.11 20.74
N ASP A 40 20.09 0.65 21.09
CA ASP A 40 20.49 1.99 20.70
C ASP A 40 20.52 2.20 19.18
N SER A 41 20.80 1.15 18.40
CA SER A 41 20.86 1.23 16.94
C SER A 41 19.46 1.37 16.35
N ARG A 42 18.52 0.55 16.78
CA ARG A 42 17.11 0.60 16.33
C ARG A 42 16.41 1.87 16.78
N TYR A 43 16.73 2.36 17.98
CA TYR A 43 16.19 3.64 18.45
C TYR A 43 16.66 4.81 17.59
N ARG A 44 17.94 4.84 17.22
CA ARG A 44 18.49 5.88 16.34
C ARG A 44 17.87 5.80 14.95
N ASP A 45 17.81 4.61 14.36
CA ASP A 45 17.20 4.39 13.07
C ASP A 45 15.75 4.93 13.03
N TRP A 46 14.97 4.62 14.05
CA TRP A 46 13.62 5.15 14.18
C TRP A 46 13.58 6.68 14.39
N SER A 47 14.44 7.23 15.26
CA SER A 47 14.48 8.67 15.55
C SER A 47 14.93 9.49 14.36
N ASP A 48 15.75 8.90 13.49
CA ASP A 48 16.25 9.51 12.26
C ASP A 48 15.27 9.37 11.07
N GLY A 49 14.06 8.88 11.33
CA GLY A 49 13.00 8.74 10.35
C GLY A 49 13.01 7.43 9.55
N GLY A 50 13.68 6.41 10.05
CA GLY A 50 13.68 5.06 9.46
C GLY A 50 12.26 4.48 9.43
N GLN A 51 11.69 4.35 8.22
CA GLN A 51 10.29 3.96 8.02
C GLN A 51 10.02 2.49 8.36
N HIS A 52 11.05 1.62 8.30
CA HIS A 52 10.93 0.18 8.51
C HIS A 52 11.58 -0.30 9.81
N SER A 53 11.71 0.56 10.80
CA SER A 53 12.28 0.18 12.09
C SER A 53 11.34 -0.75 12.87
N LEU A 54 11.81 -1.97 13.15
CA LEU A 54 11.06 -2.95 13.91
C LEU A 54 10.98 -2.57 15.39
N ILE A 55 9.97 -1.82 15.76
CA ILE A 55 9.69 -1.36 17.12
C ILE A 55 8.37 -1.94 17.61
N TYR A 56 7.33 -1.72 16.83
CA TYR A 56 5.97 -2.13 17.16
C TYR A 56 5.20 -2.45 15.89
N SER A 57 4.45 -3.54 15.89
CA SER A 57 3.81 -4.11 14.70
C SER A 57 2.81 -3.19 13.99
N ARG A 58 2.34 -2.12 14.63
CA ARG A 58 1.50 -1.11 13.97
C ARG A 58 2.30 -0.24 12.99
N TRP A 59 3.59 0.00 13.28
CA TRP A 59 4.47 0.73 12.37
C TRP A 59 5.08 -0.20 11.32
N SER A 60 5.60 -1.34 11.78
CA SER A 60 6.27 -2.29 10.91
C SER A 60 6.36 -3.66 11.58
N SER A 61 6.24 -4.71 10.81
CA SER A 61 6.51 -6.07 11.25
C SER A 61 7.15 -6.88 10.11
N VAL A 62 7.96 -7.86 10.47
CA VAL A 62 8.62 -8.74 9.47
C VAL A 62 7.60 -9.36 8.51
N ASN A 63 6.43 -9.76 9.01
CA ASN A 63 5.41 -10.39 8.18
C ASN A 63 4.69 -9.39 7.27
N SER A 64 4.36 -8.18 7.76
CA SER A 64 3.76 -7.13 6.94
C SER A 64 4.71 -6.70 5.83
N GLU A 65 5.97 -6.47 6.16
CA GLU A 65 7.00 -6.10 5.17
C GLU A 65 7.20 -7.18 4.11
N ALA A 66 7.19 -8.46 4.49
CA ALA A 66 7.30 -9.55 3.54
C ALA A 66 6.14 -9.58 2.54
N VAL A 67 4.90 -9.27 2.99
CA VAL A 67 3.72 -9.17 2.12
C VAL A 67 3.81 -7.93 1.24
N SER A 68 4.05 -6.76 1.83
CA SER A 68 4.12 -5.48 1.12
C SER A 68 5.18 -5.51 0.01
N SER A 69 6.40 -5.93 0.34
CA SER A 69 7.49 -6.06 -0.64
C SER A 69 7.18 -7.06 -1.75
N LYS A 70 6.51 -8.17 -1.43
CA LYS A 70 6.12 -9.15 -2.43
C LYS A 70 5.09 -8.60 -3.40
N VAL A 71 4.05 -7.94 -2.90
CA VAL A 71 3.01 -7.34 -3.74
C VAL A 71 3.59 -6.21 -4.57
N ALA A 72 4.39 -5.32 -3.99
CA ALA A 72 5.08 -4.27 -4.73
C ALA A 72 5.92 -4.85 -5.89
N ALA A 73 6.71 -5.89 -5.64
CA ALA A 73 7.50 -6.55 -6.67
C ALA A 73 6.66 -7.19 -7.79
N LEU A 74 5.48 -7.72 -7.48
CA LEU A 74 4.57 -8.31 -8.46
C LEU A 74 3.89 -7.24 -9.32
N GLU A 75 3.51 -6.12 -8.71
CA GLU A 75 2.87 -4.98 -9.39
C GLU A 75 3.90 -4.06 -10.09
N GLY A 76 5.20 -4.25 -9.84
CA GLY A 76 6.25 -3.37 -10.39
C GLY A 76 6.28 -1.99 -9.73
N ALA A 77 5.78 -1.89 -8.49
CA ALA A 77 5.81 -0.69 -7.69
C ALA A 77 7.13 -0.55 -6.91
N GLU A 78 7.48 0.67 -6.55
CA GLU A 78 8.69 0.96 -5.75
C GLU A 78 8.56 0.44 -4.32
N ASP A 79 7.36 0.53 -3.76
CA ASP A 79 7.04 0.09 -2.40
C ASP A 79 5.56 -0.28 -2.26
N GLY A 80 5.18 -0.82 -1.11
CA GLY A 80 3.81 -1.18 -0.77
C GLY A 80 3.56 -1.11 0.73
N GLU A 81 2.30 -0.98 1.10
CA GLU A 81 1.89 -0.94 2.51
C GLU A 81 0.77 -1.93 2.77
N THR A 82 0.83 -2.60 3.91
CA THR A 82 -0.17 -3.59 4.33
C THR A 82 -1.09 -2.99 5.38
N LEU A 83 -2.40 -2.95 5.09
CA LEU A 83 -3.40 -2.39 5.98
C LEU A 83 -4.39 -3.44 6.48
N ALA A 84 -5.11 -3.12 7.56
CA ALA A 84 -5.99 -4.04 8.26
C ALA A 84 -7.24 -4.46 7.45
N SER A 85 -7.60 -3.73 6.39
CA SER A 85 -8.73 -4.03 5.52
C SER A 85 -8.60 -3.30 4.17
N GLY A 86 -9.35 -3.77 3.15
CA GLY A 86 -9.43 -3.09 1.86
C GLY A 86 -9.97 -1.66 2.00
N MET A 87 -10.95 -1.41 2.87
CA MET A 87 -11.43 -0.04 3.14
C MET A 87 -10.37 0.83 3.82
N ALA A 88 -9.55 0.26 4.71
CA ALA A 88 -8.41 0.97 5.27
C ALA A 88 -7.39 1.35 4.18
N ALA A 89 -7.09 0.44 3.26
CA ALA A 89 -6.21 0.72 2.13
C ALA A 89 -6.76 1.86 1.25
N ILE A 90 -8.03 1.78 0.86
CA ILE A 90 -8.68 2.81 0.03
C ILE A 90 -8.71 4.16 0.75
N SER A 91 -9.19 4.20 1.99
CA SER A 91 -9.34 5.46 2.72
C SER A 91 -8.00 6.11 3.04
N SER A 92 -6.99 5.33 3.45
CA SER A 92 -5.66 5.86 3.72
C SER A 92 -5.00 6.42 2.47
N THR A 93 -5.09 5.70 1.34
CA THR A 93 -4.54 6.18 0.07
C THR A 93 -5.20 7.48 -0.36
N LEU A 94 -6.52 7.55 -0.34
CA LEU A 94 -7.23 8.75 -0.80
C LEU A 94 -6.97 9.94 0.14
N LEU A 95 -6.98 9.74 1.45
CA LEU A 95 -6.71 10.81 2.43
C LEU A 95 -5.24 11.23 2.48
N SER A 96 -4.31 10.41 1.99
CA SER A 96 -2.91 10.84 1.83
C SER A 96 -2.69 11.73 0.61
N LEU A 97 -3.54 11.61 -0.40
CA LEU A 97 -3.46 12.36 -1.66
C LEU A 97 -4.35 13.60 -1.69
N LEU A 98 -5.46 13.59 -0.95
CA LEU A 98 -6.49 14.61 -1.01
C LEU A 98 -6.55 15.43 0.27
N SER A 99 -6.75 16.72 0.12
CA SER A 99 -6.89 17.70 1.19
C SER A 99 -8.19 18.49 1.05
N LYS A 100 -8.55 19.24 2.08
CA LYS A 100 -9.69 20.17 2.03
C LYS A 100 -9.57 21.14 0.84
N GLY A 101 -10.60 21.18 0.01
CA GLY A 101 -10.67 22.00 -1.18
C GLY A 101 -10.32 21.27 -2.48
N ASP A 102 -9.84 20.03 -2.37
CA ASP A 102 -9.60 19.21 -3.55
C ASP A 102 -10.89 18.62 -4.12
N HIS A 103 -10.83 18.25 -5.39
CA HIS A 103 -11.93 17.64 -6.12
C HIS A 103 -11.50 16.31 -6.73
N MET A 104 -12.28 15.26 -6.47
CA MET A 104 -12.07 13.92 -7.00
C MET A 104 -13.15 13.54 -8.00
N VAL A 105 -12.75 12.89 -9.08
CA VAL A 105 -13.68 12.30 -10.07
C VAL A 105 -13.56 10.77 -10.00
N THR A 106 -14.68 10.08 -9.93
CA THR A 106 -14.72 8.61 -9.84
C THR A 106 -15.88 8.02 -10.64
N SER A 107 -15.83 6.70 -10.90
CA SER A 107 -16.98 5.96 -11.42
C SER A 107 -18.03 5.74 -10.32
N PRO A 108 -19.32 5.69 -10.64
CA PRO A 108 -20.36 5.25 -9.70
C PRO A 108 -20.31 3.71 -9.47
N ASP A 109 -19.73 2.95 -10.40
CA ASP A 109 -19.69 1.49 -10.38
C ASP A 109 -18.48 1.01 -9.56
N ILE A 110 -18.53 1.28 -8.24
CA ILE A 110 -17.48 0.92 -7.26
C ILE A 110 -18.12 0.20 -6.06
N TYR A 111 -17.28 -0.41 -5.25
CA TYR A 111 -17.74 -1.06 -4.04
C TYR A 111 -18.55 -0.10 -3.16
N GLY A 112 -19.70 -0.56 -2.65
CA GLY A 112 -20.65 0.26 -1.89
C GLY A 112 -20.05 0.98 -0.69
N GLY A 113 -19.11 0.34 0.04
CA GLY A 113 -18.38 0.98 1.13
C GLY A 113 -17.52 2.15 0.66
N THR A 114 -16.86 2.02 -0.48
CA THR A 114 -16.09 3.11 -1.10
C THR A 114 -17.02 4.22 -1.57
N TYR A 115 -18.13 3.88 -2.21
CA TYR A 115 -19.13 4.86 -2.63
C TYR A 115 -19.64 5.69 -1.44
N GLY A 116 -20.00 5.02 -0.33
CA GLY A 116 -20.44 5.69 0.90
C GLY A 116 -19.35 6.60 1.49
N LEU A 117 -18.11 6.15 1.53
CA LEU A 117 -16.97 6.96 1.97
C LEU A 117 -16.86 8.26 1.14
N LEU A 118 -16.91 8.11 -0.19
CA LEU A 118 -16.70 9.24 -1.11
C LEU A 118 -17.88 10.22 -1.12
N THR A 119 -19.11 9.73 -1.05
CA THR A 119 -20.30 10.59 -1.17
C THR A 119 -20.81 11.15 0.15
N SER A 120 -20.54 10.48 1.26
CA SER A 120 -21.06 10.88 2.58
C SER A 120 -19.98 11.45 3.50
N GLU A 121 -18.78 10.86 3.51
CA GLU A 121 -17.73 11.28 4.45
C GLU A 121 -16.79 12.34 3.88
N PHE A 122 -16.36 12.21 2.62
CA PHE A 122 -15.43 13.17 2.00
C PHE A 122 -15.93 14.61 1.97
N PRO A 123 -17.23 14.89 1.68
CA PRO A 123 -17.75 16.26 1.79
C PRO A 123 -17.62 16.86 3.19
N ARG A 124 -17.67 16.04 4.24
CA ARG A 124 -17.47 16.50 5.64
C ARG A 124 -16.02 16.93 5.90
N PHE A 125 -15.07 16.39 5.15
CA PHE A 125 -13.66 16.83 5.17
C PHE A 125 -13.40 17.99 4.19
N GLY A 126 -14.42 18.45 3.48
CA GLY A 126 -14.31 19.52 2.47
C GLY A 126 -13.63 19.09 1.18
N ILE A 127 -13.73 17.80 0.85
CA ILE A 127 -13.28 17.21 -0.41
C ILE A 127 -14.51 16.98 -1.27
N ASP A 128 -14.53 17.61 -2.46
CA ASP A 128 -15.64 17.46 -3.41
C ASP A 128 -15.45 16.19 -4.24
N VAL A 129 -16.55 15.46 -4.50
CA VAL A 129 -16.53 14.24 -5.30
C VAL A 129 -17.59 14.28 -6.38
N THR A 130 -17.19 14.05 -7.63
CA THR A 130 -18.11 13.90 -8.76
C THR A 130 -18.05 12.45 -9.27
N THR A 131 -19.21 11.81 -9.35
CA THR A 131 -19.34 10.50 -9.97
C THR A 131 -19.75 10.65 -11.42
N VAL A 132 -18.99 10.04 -12.33
CA VAL A 132 -19.26 10.07 -13.77
C VAL A 132 -19.18 8.66 -14.36
N SER A 133 -20.02 8.37 -15.36
CA SER A 133 -19.91 7.11 -16.09
C SER A 133 -18.53 6.99 -16.73
N TYR A 134 -17.93 5.81 -16.67
CA TYR A 134 -16.61 5.56 -17.24
C TYR A 134 -16.52 5.91 -18.74
N THR A 135 -17.63 5.87 -19.47
CA THR A 135 -17.69 6.26 -20.88
C THR A 135 -17.36 7.75 -21.11
N HIS A 136 -17.50 8.57 -20.07
CA HIS A 136 -17.14 9.98 -20.10
C HIS A 136 -15.73 10.26 -19.58
N LEU A 137 -15.10 9.29 -18.92
CA LEU A 137 -13.72 9.40 -18.41
C LEU A 137 -12.68 9.05 -19.46
N THR A 138 -13.06 8.34 -20.51
CA THR A 138 -12.16 8.01 -21.63
C THR A 138 -12.32 9.06 -22.72
N LEU A 139 -11.22 9.73 -23.05
CA LEU A 139 -11.19 10.55 -24.27
C LEU A 139 -11.52 9.64 -25.47
N PRO A 140 -12.42 10.07 -26.38
CA PRO A 140 -12.67 9.31 -27.59
C PRO A 140 -11.36 9.20 -28.37
N THR A 141 -10.75 8.02 -28.37
CA THR A 141 -9.60 7.74 -29.22
C THR A 141 -10.09 7.77 -30.67
N LYS A 142 -9.88 8.88 -31.35
CA LYS A 142 -10.01 8.92 -32.81
C LYS A 142 -9.03 7.91 -33.37
N ARG A 143 -9.57 6.79 -33.86
CA ARG A 143 -8.82 5.91 -34.71
C ARG A 143 -8.46 6.71 -35.96
N ILE A 144 -7.21 7.15 -36.07
CA ILE A 144 -6.68 7.71 -37.32
C ILE A 144 -6.51 6.50 -38.23
N VAL A 145 -7.34 6.42 -39.24
CA VAL A 145 -7.22 5.46 -40.35
C VAL A 145 -6.22 6.05 -41.32
#